data_952cadff5f7d7fc157ade2130bd0baf1
#
_entry.id   952cadff5f7d7fc157ade2130bd0baf1
#
_cell.length_a   1.000
_cell.length_b   1.000
_cell.length_c   1.000
_cell.angle_alpha   90.00
_cell.angle_beta   90.00
_cell.angle_gamma   90.00
#
_symmetry.space_group_name_H-M   'P 1'
#
loop_
_entity.id
_entity.type
_entity.pdbx_description
1 polymer ?
#
loop_
_entity_poly.entity_id
_entity_poly.type
_entity_poly.pdbx_seq_one_letter_code
_entity_poly.pdbx_strand_id
1 'polypeptide(L)'
;MIETWKFAMEAKSVVTEDGIELSYCELGEENEEIIITGAFYFHTWLPVVTELAKKYHIYGYVMRFGDGGGTQFNEDGTIHWSKQWGDDLYNFAKALGIEKFNYLGKCHGTVPGWYMIKEHPEMINSFCSFYLAPRIMEPNSDQWGDTLKMSLEDNCMRTQRGGKAGVAKKVAEIKALSAGPADYGKNPPDAIYHTGSALFWDTPEECLEFAKNVDIPICYMFGTDDILFQDWKDNDIEMILNTKRARTVIIQGERHLMCMDAADRIASEADFFIQECKKNYQ
;
A
#
# COMPACT_ATOMS: atom_id res chain seq x y z
N MET A 1 -15.55 -12.33 -15.61
CA MET A 1 -14.61 -11.59 -14.74
C MET A 1 -14.77 -10.07 -14.80
N ILE A 2 -14.93 -9.47 -15.99
CA ILE A 2 -15.06 -8.00 -16.13
C ILE A 2 -16.40 -7.46 -15.57
N GLU A 3 -17.45 -8.27 -15.47
CA GLU A 3 -18.78 -7.81 -14.99
C GLU A 3 -18.84 -7.50 -13.50
N THR A 4 -17.92 -8.04 -12.70
CA THR A 4 -17.88 -7.81 -11.23
C THR A 4 -17.28 -6.45 -10.85
N TRP A 5 -16.62 -5.74 -11.77
CA TRP A 5 -15.95 -4.47 -11.49
C TRP A 5 -16.83 -3.24 -11.81
N LYS A 6 -18.10 -3.45 -12.09
CA LYS A 6 -19.07 -2.37 -12.37
C LYS A 6 -19.56 -1.71 -11.08
N PHE A 7 -18.64 -1.27 -10.22
CA PHE A 7 -19.01 -0.42 -9.10
C PHE A 7 -18.84 1.05 -9.49
N ALA A 8 -19.94 1.80 -9.38
CA ALA A 8 -19.84 3.24 -9.36
C ALA A 8 -19.22 3.62 -8.00
N MET A 9 -17.95 3.99 -8.01
CA MET A 9 -17.31 4.55 -6.82
C MET A 9 -17.53 6.05 -6.83
N GLU A 10 -18.27 6.54 -5.89
CA GLU A 10 -18.37 7.98 -5.66
C GLU A 10 -17.09 8.45 -4.96
N ALA A 11 -16.49 9.52 -5.49
CA ALA A 11 -15.38 10.18 -4.82
C ALA A 11 -15.95 10.98 -3.64
N LYS A 12 -15.46 10.66 -2.44
CA LYS A 12 -15.75 11.36 -1.20
C LYS A 12 -14.50 12.12 -0.76
N SER A 13 -14.64 13.07 0.13
CA SER A 13 -13.51 13.70 0.80
C SER A 13 -13.78 13.86 2.29
N VAL A 14 -12.72 13.89 3.06
CA VAL A 14 -12.75 14.19 4.49
C VAL A 14 -11.65 15.18 4.82
N VAL A 15 -11.97 16.16 5.67
CA VAL A 15 -10.98 17.10 6.20
C VAL A 15 -10.51 16.60 7.55
N THR A 16 -9.22 16.38 7.66
CA THR A 16 -8.56 15.92 8.88
C THR A 16 -8.41 17.05 9.91
N GLU A 17 -8.08 16.73 11.15
CA GLU A 17 -7.94 17.71 12.24
C GLU A 17 -6.85 18.76 11.93
N ASP A 18 -5.80 18.37 11.21
CA ASP A 18 -4.74 19.26 10.75
C ASP A 18 -5.11 20.08 9.48
N GLY A 19 -6.38 19.98 9.03
CA GLY A 19 -6.93 20.77 7.93
C GLY A 19 -6.62 20.23 6.54
N ILE A 20 -6.11 19.00 6.43
CA ILE A 20 -5.82 18.36 5.15
C ILE A 20 -7.10 17.71 4.59
N GLU A 21 -7.41 17.99 3.34
CA GLU A 21 -8.49 17.31 2.63
C GLU A 21 -7.94 16.06 1.92
N LEU A 22 -8.45 14.89 2.32
CA LEU A 22 -8.10 13.60 1.73
C LEU A 22 -9.28 13.05 0.93
N SER A 23 -9.03 12.75 -0.33
CA SER A 23 -10.02 12.09 -1.20
C SER A 23 -10.02 10.59 -0.97
N TYR A 24 -11.20 9.99 -0.97
CA TYR A 24 -11.35 8.54 -0.81
C TYR A 24 -12.57 8.00 -1.56
N CYS A 25 -12.62 6.70 -1.71
CA CYS A 25 -13.83 5.96 -2.07
C CYS A 25 -14.21 5.00 -0.96
N GLU A 26 -15.46 4.60 -0.96
CA GLU A 26 -16.05 3.71 0.03
C GLU A 26 -16.82 2.59 -0.69
N LEU A 27 -16.64 1.36 -0.25
CA LEU A 27 -17.24 0.16 -0.84
C LEU A 27 -17.66 -0.79 0.27
N GLY A 28 -18.77 -1.52 0.06
CA GLY A 28 -19.23 -2.53 1.02
C GLY A 28 -19.71 -1.94 2.33
N GLU A 29 -20.37 -0.78 2.30
CA GLU A 29 -20.84 -0.01 3.48
C GLU A 29 -21.77 -0.82 4.40
N GLU A 30 -22.36 -1.92 3.91
CA GLU A 30 -23.21 -2.83 4.68
C GLU A 30 -22.43 -3.79 5.62
N ASN A 31 -21.11 -3.85 5.48
CA ASN A 31 -20.27 -4.75 6.28
C ASN A 31 -19.70 -4.03 7.50
N GLU A 32 -19.51 -4.77 8.59
CA GLU A 32 -19.03 -4.21 9.86
C GLU A 32 -17.49 -4.17 9.95
N GLU A 33 -16.82 -5.14 9.32
CA GLU A 33 -15.36 -5.26 9.42
C GLU A 33 -14.64 -4.34 8.44
N ILE A 34 -13.82 -3.45 8.96
CA ILE A 34 -13.21 -2.36 8.21
C ILE A 34 -11.85 -2.75 7.64
N ILE A 35 -11.66 -2.41 6.37
CA ILE A 35 -10.36 -2.36 5.70
C ILE A 35 -10.09 -0.93 5.26
N ILE A 36 -8.91 -0.40 5.59
CA ILE A 36 -8.38 0.82 4.97
C ILE A 36 -7.25 0.44 4.03
N THR A 37 -7.20 1.10 2.88
CA THR A 37 -6.11 0.96 1.91
C THR A 37 -5.72 2.31 1.34
N GLY A 38 -4.42 2.57 1.22
CA GLY A 38 -3.87 3.77 0.59
C GLY A 38 -3.21 3.44 -0.74
N ALA A 39 -3.41 4.26 -1.75
CA ALA A 39 -2.77 4.10 -3.04
C ALA A 39 -2.63 5.42 -3.79
N PHE A 40 -1.60 5.53 -4.64
CA PHE A 40 -1.48 6.61 -5.62
C PHE A 40 -2.31 6.33 -6.88
N TYR A 41 -2.30 5.08 -7.31
CA TYR A 41 -2.99 4.61 -8.52
C TYR A 41 -4.08 3.63 -8.12
N PHE A 42 -5.16 4.15 -7.55
CA PHE A 42 -6.24 3.35 -7.00
C PHE A 42 -6.86 2.40 -8.03
N HIS A 43 -6.93 2.80 -9.29
CA HIS A 43 -7.47 1.96 -10.36
C HIS A 43 -6.77 0.60 -10.51
N THR A 44 -5.46 0.54 -10.21
CA THR A 44 -4.74 -0.74 -10.26
C THR A 44 -5.09 -1.67 -9.11
N TRP A 45 -5.66 -1.11 -8.04
CA TRP A 45 -6.04 -1.83 -6.83
C TRP A 45 -7.53 -2.22 -6.82
N LEU A 46 -8.33 -1.53 -7.63
CA LEU A 46 -9.77 -1.69 -7.69
C LEU A 46 -10.26 -3.14 -7.82
N PRO A 47 -9.65 -4.01 -8.65
CA PRO A 47 -10.10 -5.39 -8.74
C PRO A 47 -10.05 -6.16 -7.42
N VAL A 48 -8.99 -5.96 -6.62
CA VAL A 48 -8.83 -6.62 -5.32
C VAL A 48 -9.83 -6.08 -4.31
N VAL A 49 -9.94 -4.76 -4.19
CA VAL A 49 -10.86 -4.14 -3.21
C VAL A 49 -12.32 -4.41 -3.54
N THR A 50 -12.67 -4.53 -4.81
CA THR A 50 -14.03 -4.92 -5.24
C THR A 50 -14.40 -6.33 -4.77
N GLU A 51 -13.48 -7.29 -4.85
CA GLU A 51 -13.71 -8.63 -4.35
C GLU A 51 -13.85 -8.64 -2.82
N LEU A 52 -13.00 -7.90 -2.13
CA LEU A 52 -13.05 -7.78 -0.67
C LEU A 52 -14.29 -7.04 -0.17
N ALA A 53 -14.81 -6.06 -0.92
CA ALA A 53 -16.01 -5.32 -0.55
C ALA A 53 -17.28 -6.17 -0.42
N LYS A 54 -17.26 -7.40 -0.92
CA LYS A 54 -18.34 -8.37 -0.69
C LYS A 54 -18.47 -8.81 0.77
N LYS A 55 -17.44 -8.56 1.59
CA LYS A 55 -17.34 -9.02 2.98
C LYS A 55 -16.88 -7.95 3.96
N TYR A 56 -16.28 -6.90 3.45
CA TYR A 56 -15.64 -5.85 4.24
C TYR A 56 -16.13 -4.48 3.84
N HIS A 57 -16.21 -3.58 4.81
CA HIS A 57 -16.37 -2.16 4.58
C HIS A 57 -15.01 -1.56 4.26
N ILE A 58 -14.82 -1.08 3.05
CA ILE A 58 -13.52 -0.66 2.53
C ILE A 58 -13.48 0.85 2.34
N TYR A 59 -12.46 1.47 2.92
CA TYR A 59 -12.06 2.85 2.67
C TYR A 59 -10.77 2.87 1.86
N GLY A 60 -10.86 3.31 0.60
CA GLY A 60 -9.72 3.48 -0.27
C GLY A 60 -9.35 4.95 -0.37
N TYR A 61 -8.32 5.42 0.34
CA TYR A 61 -7.92 6.81 0.26
C TYR A 61 -6.77 7.02 -0.70
N VAL A 62 -6.67 8.23 -1.23
CA VAL A 62 -5.60 8.62 -2.14
C VAL A 62 -4.48 9.26 -1.35
N MET A 63 -3.31 8.65 -1.45
CA MET A 63 -2.10 9.17 -0.85
C MET A 63 -1.69 10.45 -1.57
N ARG A 64 -1.45 11.52 -0.83
CA ARG A 64 -1.10 12.80 -1.42
C ARG A 64 0.37 12.87 -1.83
N PHE A 65 0.61 13.65 -2.87
CA PHE A 65 1.93 14.08 -3.30
C PHE A 65 2.11 15.59 -3.10
N GLY A 66 3.34 15.99 -2.93
CA GLY A 66 3.83 17.25 -2.39
C GLY A 66 3.32 18.57 -2.89
N ASP A 67 2.68 18.70 -4.02
CA ASP A 67 2.16 19.95 -4.54
C ASP A 67 0.64 20.16 -4.32
N GLY A 68 0.03 19.24 -3.57
CA GLY A 68 -1.42 19.20 -3.30
C GLY A 68 -1.90 19.89 -2.01
N GLY A 69 -1.16 20.83 -1.46
CA GLY A 69 -1.54 21.56 -0.25
C GLY A 69 -1.20 20.82 1.06
N GLY A 70 -0.53 21.50 1.97
CA GLY A 70 -0.20 20.98 3.30
C GLY A 70 1.02 20.05 3.40
N THR A 71 1.82 19.89 2.34
CA THR A 71 3.11 19.21 2.46
C THR A 71 4.03 19.96 3.41
N GLN A 72 4.48 19.28 4.46
CA GLN A 72 5.44 19.85 5.40
C GLN A 72 6.85 19.53 4.93
N PHE A 73 7.60 20.58 4.65
CA PHE A 73 9.02 20.49 4.35
C PHE A 73 9.82 20.64 5.64
N ASN A 74 10.89 19.88 5.76
CA ASN A 74 11.90 20.09 6.79
C ASN A 74 12.62 21.45 6.56
N GLU A 75 13.37 21.94 7.55
CA GLU A 75 14.12 23.19 7.45
C GLU A 75 15.15 23.18 6.30
N ASP A 76 15.65 22.01 5.93
CA ASP A 76 16.58 21.81 4.81
C ASP A 76 15.89 21.65 3.43
N GLY A 77 14.55 21.77 3.38
CA GLY A 77 13.76 21.63 2.17
C GLY A 77 13.45 20.16 1.78
N THR A 78 13.84 19.20 2.58
CA THR A 78 13.49 17.79 2.38
C THR A 78 12.08 17.47 2.89
N ILE A 79 11.54 16.32 2.51
CA ILE A 79 10.23 15.84 2.96
C ILE A 79 10.39 14.45 3.57
N HIS A 80 9.83 14.26 4.74
CA HIS A 80 9.75 12.94 5.34
C HIS A 80 8.44 12.26 4.91
N TRP A 81 8.41 11.71 3.71
CA TRP A 81 7.20 11.14 3.09
C TRP A 81 6.54 10.06 3.93
N SER A 82 7.31 9.15 4.49
CA SER A 82 6.77 8.06 5.27
C SER A 82 6.02 8.54 6.51
N LYS A 83 6.56 9.55 7.18
CA LYS A 83 5.87 10.19 8.31
C LYS A 83 4.59 10.86 7.83
N GLN A 84 4.67 11.68 6.78
CA GLN A 84 3.51 12.38 6.24
C GLN A 84 2.39 11.42 5.84
N TRP A 85 2.71 10.33 5.13
CA TRP A 85 1.69 9.36 4.73
C TRP A 85 1.13 8.55 5.90
N GLY A 86 1.95 8.30 6.91
CA GLY A 86 1.51 7.67 8.15
C GLY A 86 0.56 8.58 8.96
N ASP A 87 0.94 9.85 9.12
CA ASP A 87 0.10 10.85 9.76
C ASP A 87 -1.22 11.02 9.00
N ASP A 88 -1.18 11.02 7.67
CA ASP A 88 -2.39 11.07 6.83
C ASP A 88 -3.32 9.90 7.10
N LEU A 89 -2.80 8.67 7.18
CA LEU A 89 -3.60 7.49 7.48
C LEU A 89 -4.20 7.55 8.88
N TYR A 90 -3.41 7.94 9.87
CA TYR A 90 -3.88 8.13 11.23
C TYR A 90 -5.01 9.16 11.30
N ASN A 91 -4.77 10.34 10.76
CA ASN A 91 -5.74 11.45 10.77
C ASN A 91 -6.99 11.12 9.94
N PHE A 92 -6.84 10.40 8.84
CA PHE A 92 -7.95 9.90 8.04
C PHE A 92 -8.86 8.97 8.86
N ALA A 93 -8.30 7.96 9.51
CA ALA A 93 -9.05 7.05 10.34
C ALA A 93 -9.76 7.79 11.49
N LYS A 94 -9.07 8.72 12.15
CA LYS A 94 -9.63 9.55 13.22
C LYS A 94 -10.78 10.42 12.73
N ALA A 95 -10.65 11.06 11.58
CA ALA A 95 -11.67 11.94 11.01
C ALA A 95 -12.97 11.19 10.64
N LEU A 96 -12.84 9.90 10.31
CA LEU A 96 -13.98 9.01 10.04
C LEU A 96 -14.49 8.27 11.30
N GLY A 97 -13.89 8.50 12.47
CA GLY A 97 -14.27 7.82 13.71
C GLY A 97 -13.90 6.33 13.75
N ILE A 98 -12.91 5.92 12.95
CA ILE A 98 -12.46 4.53 12.87
C ILE A 98 -11.42 4.29 13.96
N GLU A 99 -11.74 3.45 14.94
CA GLU A 99 -10.85 3.13 16.05
C GLU A 99 -9.90 1.98 15.73
N LYS A 100 -10.38 0.97 14.99
CA LYS A 100 -9.61 -0.21 14.59
C LYS A 100 -9.95 -0.66 13.19
N PHE A 101 -8.94 -1.11 12.45
CA PHE A 101 -9.11 -1.58 11.08
C PHE A 101 -8.05 -2.59 10.68
N ASN A 102 -8.31 -3.31 9.59
CA ASN A 102 -7.30 -4.07 8.86
C ASN A 102 -6.70 -3.15 7.79
N TYR A 103 -5.39 -3.18 7.62
CA TYR A 103 -4.75 -2.36 6.61
C TYR A 103 -4.23 -3.21 5.45
N LEU A 104 -4.51 -2.77 4.22
CA LEU A 104 -3.97 -3.36 3.01
C LEU A 104 -3.11 -2.32 2.29
N GLY A 105 -1.82 -2.57 2.21
CA GLY A 105 -0.89 -1.70 1.51
C GLY A 105 -0.32 -2.35 0.26
N LYS A 106 -0.24 -1.58 -0.83
CA LYS A 106 0.36 -2.00 -2.09
C LYS A 106 1.50 -1.09 -2.47
N CYS A 107 2.70 -1.66 -2.68
CA CYS A 107 3.89 -0.88 -3.05
C CYS A 107 4.11 0.28 -2.06
N HIS A 108 4.19 1.53 -2.51
CA HIS A 108 4.28 2.70 -1.61
C HIS A 108 3.13 2.78 -0.61
N GLY A 109 1.95 2.24 -0.94
CA GLY A 109 0.82 2.16 -0.01
C GLY A 109 1.08 1.26 1.21
N THR A 110 2.17 0.48 1.23
CA THR A 110 2.58 -0.26 2.44
C THR A 110 3.20 0.66 3.49
N VAL A 111 3.80 1.75 3.06
CA VAL A 111 4.56 2.69 3.94
C VAL A 111 3.71 3.24 5.08
N PRO A 112 2.50 3.80 4.85
CA PRO A 112 1.65 4.24 5.96
C PRO A 112 1.26 3.11 6.91
N GLY A 113 1.08 1.88 6.41
CA GLY A 113 0.82 0.71 7.26
C GLY A 113 1.98 0.41 8.22
N TRP A 114 3.20 0.43 7.73
CA TRP A 114 4.38 0.25 8.57
C TRP A 114 4.53 1.36 9.61
N TYR A 115 4.25 2.60 9.23
CA TYR A 115 4.23 3.72 10.16
C TYR A 115 3.19 3.52 11.25
N MET A 116 1.96 3.13 10.90
CA MET A 116 0.90 2.88 11.87
C MET A 116 1.25 1.76 12.84
N ILE A 117 1.87 0.67 12.37
CA ILE A 117 2.31 -0.41 13.26
C ILE A 117 3.39 0.07 14.24
N LYS A 118 4.24 1.00 13.83
CA LYS A 118 5.28 1.56 14.67
C LYS A 118 4.72 2.55 15.70
N GLU A 119 3.88 3.48 15.27
CA GLU A 119 3.47 4.63 16.08
C GLU A 119 2.07 4.45 16.72
N HIS A 120 1.17 3.69 16.06
CA HIS A 120 -0.23 3.51 16.44
C HIS A 120 -0.70 2.05 16.32
N PRO A 121 0.04 1.07 16.89
CA PRO A 121 -0.27 -0.37 16.71
C PRO A 121 -1.66 -0.75 17.25
N GLU A 122 -2.19 0.01 18.20
CA GLU A 122 -3.51 -0.24 18.81
C GLU A 122 -4.67 -0.09 17.80
N MET A 123 -4.47 0.62 16.71
CA MET A 123 -5.47 0.81 15.66
C MET A 123 -5.47 -0.29 14.59
N ILE A 124 -4.43 -1.12 14.53
CA ILE A 124 -4.26 -2.11 13.47
C ILE A 124 -4.63 -3.52 13.96
N ASN A 125 -5.65 -4.11 13.37
CA ASN A 125 -6.04 -5.49 13.63
C ASN A 125 -5.13 -6.49 12.92
N SER A 126 -4.82 -6.21 11.65
CA SER A 126 -3.91 -6.99 10.80
C SER A 126 -3.38 -6.14 9.64
N PHE A 127 -2.27 -6.54 9.09
CA PHE A 127 -1.67 -5.84 7.95
C PHE A 127 -1.30 -6.78 6.82
N CYS A 128 -1.83 -6.54 5.62
CA CYS A 128 -1.39 -7.17 4.39
C CYS A 128 -0.44 -6.24 3.64
N SER A 129 0.82 -6.62 3.56
CA SER A 129 1.86 -5.90 2.82
C SER A 129 2.14 -6.58 1.49
N PHE A 130 1.78 -5.88 0.39
CA PHE A 130 1.98 -6.37 -0.97
C PHE A 130 3.21 -5.73 -1.57
N TYR A 131 4.17 -6.54 -1.95
CA TYR A 131 5.44 -6.23 -2.64
C TYR A 131 6.56 -5.64 -1.78
N LEU A 132 6.29 -5.16 -0.57
CA LEU A 132 7.33 -4.53 0.26
C LEU A 132 7.29 -5.03 1.71
N ALA A 133 8.44 -5.47 2.21
CA ALA A 133 8.75 -5.50 3.63
C ALA A 133 9.38 -4.16 4.07
N PRO A 134 9.40 -3.85 5.35
CA PRO A 134 10.15 -2.69 5.83
C PRO A 134 11.64 -2.90 5.54
N ARG A 135 12.29 -1.84 5.15
CA ARG A 135 13.72 -1.88 4.84
C ARG A 135 14.37 -0.56 5.14
N ILE A 136 15.66 -0.63 5.34
CA ILE A 136 16.52 0.52 5.42
C ILE A 136 17.13 0.72 4.05
N MET A 137 17.06 1.94 3.64
CA MET A 137 17.81 2.40 2.50
C MET A 137 19.00 3.16 3.05
N GLU A 138 20.20 2.72 2.74
CA GLU A 138 21.40 3.47 3.03
C GLU A 138 21.24 4.90 2.51
N PRO A 139 21.39 5.93 3.36
CA PRO A 139 21.42 7.30 2.90
C PRO A 139 22.50 7.41 1.82
N ASN A 140 22.15 7.88 0.64
CA ASN A 140 23.01 7.94 -0.53
C ASN A 140 23.35 6.59 -1.20
N SER A 141 22.66 5.49 -0.88
CA SER A 141 22.79 4.32 -1.71
C SER A 141 22.17 4.62 -3.09
N ASP A 142 22.96 4.46 -4.14
CA ASP A 142 22.48 4.52 -5.53
C ASP A 142 21.45 3.43 -5.86
N GLN A 143 21.21 2.49 -4.92
CA GLN A 143 20.28 1.38 -5.11
C GLN A 143 18.85 1.82 -5.41
N TRP A 144 18.35 2.86 -4.76
CA TRP A 144 17.13 3.51 -5.20
C TRP A 144 17.37 4.43 -6.39
N GLY A 145 18.46 5.16 -6.40
CA GLY A 145 18.81 6.10 -7.47
C GLY A 145 18.85 5.42 -8.84
N ASP A 146 19.44 4.26 -8.98
CA ASP A 146 19.57 3.59 -10.28
C ASP A 146 18.34 2.78 -10.66
N THR A 147 17.65 2.16 -9.70
CA THR A 147 16.35 1.51 -9.93
C THR A 147 15.25 2.54 -10.20
N LEU A 148 15.39 3.75 -9.67
CA LEU A 148 14.39 4.81 -9.80
C LEU A 148 14.77 5.87 -10.84
N LYS A 149 16.03 6.00 -11.26
CA LYS A 149 16.42 6.77 -12.45
C LYS A 149 15.87 6.18 -13.74
N MET A 150 15.65 4.88 -13.76
CA MET A 150 14.68 4.26 -14.65
C MET A 150 13.37 4.32 -13.88
N SER A 151 12.42 5.16 -14.32
CA SER A 151 11.19 5.31 -13.54
C SER A 151 10.75 3.96 -13.02
N LEU A 152 10.43 3.85 -11.72
CA LEU A 152 9.89 2.63 -11.11
C LEU A 152 8.76 2.08 -11.99
N GLU A 153 8.00 3.00 -12.59
CA GLU A 153 6.99 2.77 -13.58
C GLU A 153 7.53 2.04 -14.82
N ASP A 154 8.64 2.46 -15.40
CA ASP A 154 9.21 1.81 -16.58
C ASP A 154 9.77 0.41 -16.28
N ASN A 155 10.36 0.21 -15.10
CA ASN A 155 10.85 -1.10 -14.68
C ASN A 155 9.70 -2.05 -14.30
N CYS A 156 8.76 -1.61 -13.50
CA CYS A 156 7.58 -2.40 -13.16
C CYS A 156 6.76 -2.74 -14.42
N MET A 157 6.60 -1.80 -15.35
CA MET A 157 5.83 -2.03 -16.57
C MET A 157 6.52 -2.94 -17.58
N ARG A 158 7.85 -3.00 -17.62
CA ARG A 158 8.56 -3.94 -18.51
C ARG A 158 8.32 -5.40 -18.14
N THR A 159 8.15 -5.67 -16.85
CA THR A 159 7.92 -7.02 -16.36
C THR A 159 6.45 -7.44 -16.44
N GLN A 160 5.51 -6.52 -16.74
CA GLN A 160 4.09 -6.83 -16.80
C GLN A 160 3.71 -7.61 -18.08
N ARG A 161 2.65 -8.40 -17.98
CA ARG A 161 2.08 -9.12 -19.14
C ARG A 161 1.64 -8.15 -20.22
N GLY A 162 2.23 -8.26 -21.41
CA GLY A 162 2.00 -7.33 -22.51
C GLY A 162 2.75 -6.01 -22.38
N GLY A 163 3.65 -5.87 -21.39
CA GLY A 163 4.46 -4.69 -21.16
C GLY A 163 3.64 -3.42 -20.93
N LYS A 164 4.21 -2.26 -21.17
CA LYS A 164 3.58 -0.94 -20.99
C LYS A 164 2.22 -0.79 -21.69
N ALA A 165 2.10 -1.33 -22.90
CA ALA A 165 0.85 -1.29 -23.65
C ALA A 165 -0.24 -2.18 -23.04
N GLY A 166 0.12 -3.36 -22.52
CA GLY A 166 -0.80 -4.26 -21.84
C GLY A 166 -1.34 -3.65 -20.56
N VAL A 167 -0.49 -3.03 -19.77
CA VAL A 167 -0.89 -2.29 -18.55
C VAL A 167 -1.81 -1.13 -18.90
N ALA A 168 -1.44 -0.29 -19.87
CA ALA A 168 -2.26 0.86 -20.27
C ALA A 168 -3.66 0.42 -20.73
N LYS A 169 -3.75 -0.67 -21.50
CA LYS A 169 -5.02 -1.25 -21.92
C LYS A 169 -5.85 -1.70 -20.73
N LYS A 170 -5.26 -2.44 -19.78
CA LYS A 170 -5.95 -2.94 -18.60
C LYS A 170 -6.44 -1.80 -17.71
N VAL A 171 -5.61 -0.79 -17.46
CA VAL A 171 -5.99 0.42 -16.72
C VAL A 171 -7.14 1.16 -17.40
N ALA A 172 -7.10 1.31 -18.73
CA ALA A 172 -8.19 1.94 -19.47
C ALA A 172 -9.51 1.15 -19.37
N GLU A 173 -9.45 -0.17 -19.39
CA GLU A 173 -10.62 -1.04 -19.18
C GLU A 173 -11.21 -0.84 -17.77
N ILE A 174 -10.38 -0.81 -16.75
CA ILE A 174 -10.81 -0.58 -15.35
C ILE A 174 -11.42 0.81 -15.20
N LYS A 175 -10.76 1.85 -15.72
CA LYS A 175 -11.27 3.22 -15.70
C LYS A 175 -12.64 3.35 -16.39
N ALA A 176 -12.84 2.67 -17.49
CA ALA A 176 -14.12 2.68 -18.22
C ALA A 176 -15.27 2.02 -17.42
N LEU A 177 -14.95 1.18 -16.44
CA LEU A 177 -15.90 0.45 -15.60
C LEU A 177 -16.12 1.11 -14.24
N SER A 178 -15.31 2.08 -13.86
CA SER A 178 -15.37 2.74 -12.57
C SER A 178 -15.60 4.24 -12.72
N ALA A 179 -16.49 4.79 -11.90
CA ALA A 179 -16.67 6.22 -11.72
C ALA A 179 -15.87 6.77 -10.51
N GLY A 180 -14.89 6.01 -10.06
CA GLY A 180 -14.11 6.32 -8.86
C GLY A 180 -13.24 7.56 -8.95
N PRO A 181 -12.54 7.89 -7.84
CA PRO A 181 -11.63 9.03 -7.80
C PRO A 181 -10.72 9.02 -9.01
N ALA A 182 -10.58 10.18 -9.59
CA ALA A 182 -9.75 10.34 -10.76
C ALA A 182 -8.35 9.78 -10.50
N ASP A 183 -7.77 9.29 -11.54
CA ASP A 183 -6.35 8.99 -11.57
C ASP A 183 -5.60 10.26 -11.19
N TYR A 184 -4.95 10.23 -10.09
CA TYR A 184 -4.08 11.32 -9.67
C TYR A 184 -2.78 11.31 -10.45
N GLY A 185 -2.83 10.85 -11.67
CA GLY A 185 -1.86 10.64 -12.72
C GLY A 185 -0.71 11.62 -12.89
N LYS A 186 -0.37 12.34 -11.85
CA LYS A 186 0.90 13.02 -11.76
C LYS A 186 1.89 12.03 -11.21
N ASN A 187 2.94 11.77 -11.95
CA ASN A 187 4.10 11.07 -11.42
C ASN A 187 4.51 11.72 -10.11
N PRO A 188 4.83 10.93 -9.08
CA PRO A 188 5.42 11.48 -7.87
C PRO A 188 6.60 12.36 -8.28
N PRO A 189 6.75 13.55 -7.68
CA PRO A 189 7.92 14.38 -7.97
C PRO A 189 9.18 13.57 -7.64
N ASP A 190 10.24 13.76 -8.43
CA ASP A 190 11.52 13.08 -8.22
C ASP A 190 12.03 13.18 -6.76
N ALA A 191 11.63 14.24 -6.06
CA ALA A 191 11.90 14.45 -4.65
C ALA A 191 11.46 13.27 -3.73
N ILE A 192 10.40 12.53 -4.05
CA ILE A 192 10.00 11.35 -3.27
C ILE A 192 11.13 10.33 -3.21
N TYR A 193 11.86 10.21 -4.28
CA TYR A 193 12.90 9.22 -4.47
C TYR A 193 14.23 9.63 -3.82
N HIS A 194 14.45 10.93 -3.65
CA HIS A 194 15.69 11.46 -3.15
C HIS A 194 15.68 11.81 -1.65
N THR A 195 14.53 11.73 -0.99
CA THR A 195 14.37 12.21 0.40
C THR A 195 14.21 11.13 1.43
N GLY A 196 14.62 9.90 1.15
CA GLY A 196 14.57 8.81 2.15
C GLY A 196 13.17 8.43 2.59
N SER A 197 12.19 8.57 1.71
CA SER A 197 10.76 8.44 1.99
C SER A 197 10.30 7.11 2.57
N ALA A 198 11.12 6.07 2.46
CA ALA A 198 10.83 4.75 3.00
C ALA A 198 11.54 4.45 4.34
N LEU A 199 12.27 5.44 4.89
CA LEU A 199 13.09 5.23 6.07
C LEU A 199 12.32 5.61 7.35
N PHE A 200 11.95 4.60 8.12
CA PHE A 200 11.43 4.77 9.48
C PHE A 200 12.48 4.47 10.54
N TRP A 201 13.59 3.91 10.13
CA TRP A 201 14.65 3.43 11.00
C TRP A 201 15.98 3.98 10.50
N ASP A 202 16.82 4.38 11.42
CA ASP A 202 18.11 4.96 11.10
C ASP A 202 19.16 3.87 10.79
N THR A 203 18.92 2.65 11.28
CA THR A 203 19.85 1.52 11.08
C THR A 203 19.14 0.21 10.74
N PRO A 204 19.82 -0.75 10.06
CA PRO A 204 19.34 -2.13 9.85
C PRO A 204 18.95 -2.83 11.14
N GLU A 205 19.75 -2.65 12.19
CA GLU A 205 19.54 -3.26 13.48
C GLU A 205 18.24 -2.79 14.13
N GLU A 206 17.93 -1.50 14.05
CA GLU A 206 16.65 -0.96 14.55
C GLU A 206 15.46 -1.53 13.80
N CYS A 207 15.55 -1.66 12.49
CA CYS A 207 14.51 -2.27 11.68
C CYS A 207 14.26 -3.73 12.06
N LEU A 208 15.32 -4.51 12.22
CA LEU A 208 15.23 -5.92 12.65
C LEU A 208 14.70 -6.05 14.08
N GLU A 209 15.11 -5.17 14.98
CA GLU A 209 14.60 -5.15 16.36
C GLU A 209 13.11 -4.81 16.39
N PHE A 210 12.67 -3.87 15.55
CA PHE A 210 11.25 -3.58 15.36
C PHE A 210 10.50 -4.84 14.88
N ALA A 211 10.98 -5.53 13.85
CA ALA A 211 10.34 -6.74 13.33
C ALA A 211 10.17 -7.83 14.40
N LYS A 212 11.19 -8.02 15.25
CA LYS A 212 11.16 -8.98 16.37
C LYS A 212 10.13 -8.63 17.43
N ASN A 213 9.83 -7.35 17.61
CA ASN A 213 8.97 -6.85 18.67
C ASN A 213 7.54 -6.58 18.21
N VAL A 214 7.30 -6.47 16.91
CA VAL A 214 5.96 -6.23 16.38
C VAL A 214 5.03 -7.40 16.70
N ASP A 215 3.89 -7.09 17.28
CA ASP A 215 2.90 -8.09 17.74
C ASP A 215 1.63 -8.11 16.85
N ILE A 216 1.58 -7.20 15.87
CA ILE A 216 0.53 -7.16 14.86
C ILE A 216 0.73 -8.30 13.86
N PRO A 217 -0.33 -9.07 13.52
CA PRO A 217 -0.24 -10.07 12.46
C PRO A 217 0.02 -9.42 11.08
N ILE A 218 1.02 -9.93 10.36
CA ILE A 218 1.41 -9.38 9.06
C ILE A 218 1.39 -10.48 8.00
N CYS A 219 0.70 -10.22 6.89
CA CYS A 219 0.76 -11.05 5.70
C CYS A 219 1.62 -10.37 4.63
N TYR A 220 2.74 -10.99 4.29
CA TYR A 220 3.59 -10.57 3.19
C TYR A 220 3.18 -11.29 1.91
N MET A 221 2.92 -10.54 0.83
CA MET A 221 2.55 -11.12 -0.47
C MET A 221 3.48 -10.64 -1.57
N PHE A 222 4.06 -11.59 -2.32
CA PHE A 222 5.01 -11.33 -3.39
C PHE A 222 4.69 -12.13 -4.64
N GLY A 223 5.03 -11.55 -5.79
CA GLY A 223 5.10 -12.28 -7.06
C GLY A 223 6.54 -12.70 -7.35
N THR A 224 6.77 -13.93 -7.81
CA THR A 224 8.15 -14.40 -8.09
C THR A 224 8.84 -13.64 -9.22
N ASP A 225 8.05 -13.08 -10.14
CA ASP A 225 8.56 -12.33 -11.29
C ASP A 225 8.51 -10.82 -11.06
N ASP A 226 8.21 -10.38 -9.84
CA ASP A 226 8.31 -8.99 -9.43
C ASP A 226 9.78 -8.61 -9.29
N ILE A 227 10.21 -7.59 -10.03
CA ILE A 227 11.58 -7.10 -10.01
C ILE A 227 11.99 -6.61 -8.62
N LEU A 228 11.07 -5.98 -7.89
CA LEU A 228 11.36 -5.51 -6.53
C LEU A 228 11.62 -6.67 -5.58
N PHE A 229 10.84 -7.75 -5.69
CA PHE A 229 11.09 -8.95 -4.89
C PHE A 229 12.40 -9.62 -5.29
N GLN A 230 12.71 -9.70 -6.58
CA GLN A 230 13.96 -10.31 -7.04
C GLN A 230 15.19 -9.55 -6.55
N ASP A 231 15.14 -8.23 -6.57
CA ASP A 231 16.26 -7.37 -6.15
C ASP A 231 16.45 -7.36 -4.62
N TRP A 232 15.37 -7.51 -3.86
CA TRP A 232 15.37 -7.28 -2.41
C TRP A 232 14.94 -8.47 -1.56
N LYS A 233 14.80 -9.63 -2.17
CA LYS A 233 14.33 -10.87 -1.51
C LYS A 233 15.09 -11.23 -0.24
N ASP A 234 16.39 -10.97 -0.17
CA ASP A 234 17.18 -11.33 1.00
C ASP A 234 16.78 -10.49 2.22
N ASN A 235 16.57 -9.18 2.03
CA ASN A 235 16.03 -8.31 3.06
C ASN A 235 14.59 -8.71 3.43
N ASP A 236 13.75 -8.99 2.44
CA ASP A 236 12.35 -9.34 2.67
C ASP A 236 12.26 -10.67 3.46
N ILE A 237 13.07 -11.66 3.12
CA ILE A 237 13.15 -12.95 3.85
C ILE A 237 13.62 -12.71 5.27
N GLU A 238 14.66 -11.92 5.48
CA GLU A 238 15.16 -11.60 6.80
C GLU A 238 14.09 -10.95 7.67
N MET A 239 13.37 -9.97 7.14
CA MET A 239 12.28 -9.31 7.83
C MET A 239 11.14 -10.27 8.17
N ILE A 240 10.73 -11.12 7.23
CA ILE A 240 9.69 -12.13 7.44
C ILE A 240 10.06 -13.10 8.56
N LEU A 241 11.29 -13.63 8.54
CA LEU A 241 11.77 -14.60 9.53
C LEU A 241 11.87 -14.01 10.95
N ASN A 242 12.03 -12.70 11.06
CA ASN A 242 12.07 -12.01 12.36
C ASN A 242 10.70 -11.51 12.82
N THR A 243 9.68 -11.51 11.98
CA THR A 243 8.32 -11.07 12.37
C THR A 243 7.58 -12.20 13.11
N LYS A 244 7.14 -11.94 14.34
CA LYS A 244 6.52 -12.94 15.23
C LYS A 244 5.29 -13.62 14.64
N ARG A 245 4.41 -12.87 13.99
CA ARG A 245 3.11 -13.32 13.46
C ARG A 245 3.06 -13.07 11.96
N ALA A 246 4.03 -13.66 11.24
CA ALA A 246 4.13 -13.53 9.80
C ALA A 246 3.40 -14.67 9.08
N ARG A 247 2.62 -14.31 8.07
CA ARG A 247 2.20 -15.18 6.99
C ARG A 247 2.87 -14.72 5.71
N THR A 248 3.33 -15.64 4.87
CA THR A 248 3.93 -15.29 3.58
C THR A 248 3.18 -16.01 2.46
N VAL A 249 2.83 -15.25 1.45
CA VAL A 249 2.19 -15.75 0.23
C VAL A 249 3.09 -15.39 -0.95
N ILE A 250 3.61 -16.39 -1.64
CA ILE A 250 4.43 -16.22 -2.85
C ILE A 250 3.63 -16.76 -4.03
N ILE A 251 3.38 -15.90 -5.01
CA ILE A 251 2.56 -16.23 -6.17
C ILE A 251 3.48 -16.41 -7.38
N GLN A 252 3.61 -17.67 -7.79
CA GLN A 252 4.50 -18.06 -8.90
C GLN A 252 4.08 -17.42 -10.22
N GLY A 253 5.04 -16.80 -10.90
CA GLY A 253 4.87 -16.17 -12.22
C GLY A 253 4.15 -14.82 -12.20
N GLU A 254 3.78 -14.32 -11.02
CA GLU A 254 3.17 -13.01 -10.89
C GLU A 254 4.22 -11.90 -10.73
N ARG A 255 3.84 -10.72 -11.16
CA ARG A 255 4.68 -9.53 -11.30
C ARG A 255 4.16 -8.40 -10.43
N HIS A 256 4.79 -7.23 -10.48
CA HIS A 256 4.46 -6.09 -9.62
C HIS A 256 2.98 -5.68 -9.63
N LEU A 257 2.27 -5.83 -10.75
CA LEU A 257 0.84 -5.53 -10.83
C LEU A 257 -0.04 -6.78 -10.72
N MET A 258 0.36 -7.80 -9.96
CA MET A 258 -0.46 -9.00 -9.73
C MET A 258 -1.86 -8.69 -9.19
N CYS A 259 -2.05 -7.54 -8.55
CA CYS A 259 -3.35 -7.04 -8.13
C CYS A 259 -4.34 -6.83 -9.30
N MET A 260 -3.84 -6.70 -10.53
CA MET A 260 -4.66 -6.62 -11.74
C MET A 260 -4.82 -7.99 -12.42
N ASP A 261 -3.79 -8.83 -12.35
CA ASP A 261 -3.75 -10.10 -13.07
C ASP A 261 -4.29 -11.28 -12.25
N ALA A 262 -4.13 -11.22 -10.93
CA ALA A 262 -4.50 -12.26 -9.96
C ALA A 262 -5.38 -11.74 -8.82
N ALA A 263 -6.28 -10.79 -9.11
CA ALA A 263 -7.08 -10.08 -8.11
C ALA A 263 -7.89 -11.01 -7.20
N ASP A 264 -8.59 -11.99 -7.79
CA ASP A 264 -9.41 -12.95 -7.04
C ASP A 264 -8.57 -13.75 -6.05
N ARG A 265 -7.37 -14.14 -6.46
CA ARG A 265 -6.44 -14.89 -5.62
C ARG A 265 -5.92 -14.04 -4.47
N ILE A 266 -5.51 -12.81 -4.77
CA ILE A 266 -5.01 -11.88 -3.75
C ILE A 266 -6.09 -11.55 -2.74
N ALA A 267 -7.31 -11.26 -3.20
CA ALA A 267 -8.45 -11.01 -2.33
C ALA A 267 -8.75 -12.22 -1.43
N SER A 268 -8.70 -13.43 -1.98
CA SER A 268 -8.93 -14.67 -1.21
C SER A 268 -7.85 -14.89 -0.14
N GLU A 269 -6.59 -14.63 -0.45
CA GLU A 269 -5.50 -14.77 0.52
C GLU A 269 -5.58 -13.72 1.62
N ALA A 270 -5.94 -12.47 1.27
CA ALA A 270 -6.14 -11.40 2.24
C ALA A 270 -7.35 -11.71 3.16
N ASP A 271 -8.49 -12.11 2.60
CA ASP A 271 -9.66 -12.55 3.36
C ASP A 271 -9.32 -13.69 4.32
N PHE A 272 -8.69 -14.73 3.81
CA PHE A 272 -8.27 -15.87 4.65
C PHE A 272 -7.41 -15.42 5.82
N PHE A 273 -6.42 -14.58 5.56
CA PHE A 273 -5.52 -14.07 6.60
C PHE A 273 -6.27 -13.22 7.65
N ILE A 274 -7.12 -12.29 7.23
CA ILE A 274 -7.91 -11.45 8.13
C ILE A 274 -8.81 -12.31 9.02
N GLN A 275 -9.50 -13.30 8.45
CA GLN A 275 -10.36 -14.21 9.21
C GLN A 275 -9.57 -15.11 10.17
N GLU A 276 -8.36 -15.52 9.78
CA GLU A 276 -7.44 -16.25 10.67
C GLU A 276 -7.02 -15.38 11.85
N CYS A 277 -6.69 -14.11 11.61
CA CYS A 277 -6.34 -13.16 12.65
C CYS A 277 -7.49 -12.90 13.62
N LYS A 278 -8.68 -12.67 13.10
CA LYS A 278 -9.90 -12.47 13.91
C LYS A 278 -10.18 -13.66 14.83
N LYS A 279 -9.97 -14.87 14.35
CA LYS A 279 -10.19 -16.10 15.12
C LYS A 279 -9.13 -16.32 16.21
N ASN A 280 -7.89 -15.96 15.96
CA ASN A 280 -6.75 -16.34 16.80
C ASN A 280 -6.22 -15.23 17.68
N TYR A 281 -6.48 -13.96 17.36
CA TYR A 281 -5.81 -12.80 18.00
C TYR A 281 -6.78 -11.71 18.47
N GLN A 282 -8.06 -11.80 18.16
CA GLN A 282 -9.13 -10.92 18.62
C GLN A 282 -10.13 -11.72 19.48
#